data_4d702217c2ade245d8e019624723c65c
#
_entry.id   4d702217c2ade245d8e019624723c65c
#
_cell.length_a   1.000
_cell.length_b   1.000
_cell.length_c   1.000
_cell.angle_alpha   90.00
_cell.angle_beta   90.00
_cell.angle_gamma   90.00
#
_symmetry.space_group_name_H-M   'P 1'
#
loop_
_entity.id
_entity.type
_entity.pdbx_description
1 polymer ?
#
loop_
_entity_poly.entity_id
_entity_poly.type
_entity_poly.pdbx_seq_one_letter_code
_entity_poly.pdbx_strand_id
1 'polypeptide(L)'
;MGRLDEKVAVITGAGGGMGREAALLFTEEGAKVCAADLQLAVAEETVASCPEGSAFSFQVDVANEEQVAAMMRATADRFGGIDVLYNNAGISPDDDASVLDTSVEAWDRVQDVNTKGVFLCCKHGIPYLLERGGGSVINVASFVAILGAATSQISYSASKGAVLSMSRELAVQFAREGIRVNALCPGPVETPLLLNIFGDDPAALERRRIHWPTGRLARPREIVNGALFLASDESSYVNGATFLVDGGLTAAYVTPE
;
A
#
# COMPACT_ATOMS: atom_id res chain seq x y z
N MET A 1 -3.58 -24.17 9.08
CA MET A 1 -2.40 -23.66 8.42
C MET A 1 -2.84 -22.39 7.73
N GLY A 2 -2.28 -21.25 8.12
CA GLY A 2 -2.64 -19.96 7.56
C GLY A 2 -2.06 -19.80 6.15
N ARG A 3 -2.59 -18.86 5.38
CA ARG A 3 -2.16 -18.62 3.98
C ARG A 3 -0.76 -18.01 3.88
N LEU A 4 -0.22 -17.46 4.99
CA LEU A 4 1.10 -16.85 5.09
C LEU A 4 1.98 -17.53 6.16
N ASP A 5 1.69 -18.79 6.49
CA ASP A 5 2.54 -19.55 7.42
C ASP A 5 4.01 -19.50 6.97
N GLU A 6 4.90 -19.25 7.92
CA GLU A 6 6.36 -19.12 7.72
C GLU A 6 6.82 -17.94 6.84
N LYS A 7 5.93 -17.10 6.34
CA LYS A 7 6.28 -15.90 5.58
C LYS A 7 6.63 -14.73 6.52
N VAL A 8 7.57 -13.93 6.09
CA VAL A 8 7.97 -12.68 6.75
C VAL A 8 7.57 -11.49 5.87
N ALA A 9 6.77 -10.59 6.42
CA ALA A 9 6.26 -9.43 5.70
C ALA A 9 6.76 -8.10 6.29
N VAL A 10 7.14 -7.17 5.45
CA VAL A 10 7.34 -5.76 5.80
C VAL A 10 6.14 -4.98 5.32
N ILE A 11 5.49 -4.23 6.21
CA ILE A 11 4.33 -3.40 5.94
C ILE A 11 4.64 -1.96 6.31
N THR A 12 4.61 -1.04 5.34
CA THR A 12 4.81 0.39 5.59
C THR A 12 3.48 1.13 5.74
N GLY A 13 3.44 2.20 6.56
CA GLY A 13 2.21 2.88 6.92
C GLY A 13 1.28 1.98 7.75
N ALA A 14 1.88 1.18 8.62
CA ALA A 14 1.16 0.16 9.40
C ALA A 14 0.44 0.72 10.64
N GLY A 15 0.54 2.01 10.92
CA GLY A 15 -0.12 2.64 12.06
C GLY A 15 -1.63 2.85 11.88
N GLY A 16 -2.16 2.76 10.66
CA GLY A 16 -3.58 3.01 10.43
C GLY A 16 -4.12 2.43 9.12
N GLY A 17 -5.42 2.57 8.93
CA GLY A 17 -6.10 2.23 7.68
C GLY A 17 -5.77 0.82 7.16
N MET A 18 -5.43 0.73 5.88
CA MET A 18 -5.11 -0.54 5.23
C MET A 18 -3.82 -1.17 5.76
N GLY A 19 -2.81 -0.37 6.16
CA GLY A 19 -1.55 -0.90 6.68
C GLY A 19 -1.73 -1.61 8.01
N ARG A 20 -2.48 -1.00 8.95
CA ARG A 20 -2.84 -1.64 10.23
C ARG A 20 -3.63 -2.92 9.99
N GLU A 21 -4.65 -2.86 9.15
CA GLU A 21 -5.49 -4.00 8.83
C GLU A 21 -4.68 -5.15 8.20
N ALA A 22 -3.67 -4.81 7.36
CA ALA A 22 -2.77 -5.80 6.78
C ALA A 22 -1.89 -6.47 7.84
N ALA A 23 -1.35 -5.70 8.80
CA ALA A 23 -0.56 -6.27 9.89
C ALA A 23 -1.38 -7.28 10.71
N LEU A 24 -2.63 -6.94 11.03
CA LEU A 24 -3.55 -7.82 11.74
C LEU A 24 -3.86 -9.09 10.93
N LEU A 25 -4.32 -8.92 9.68
CA LEU A 25 -4.72 -10.05 8.85
C LEU A 25 -3.54 -10.97 8.51
N PHE A 26 -2.37 -10.40 8.18
CA PHE A 26 -1.21 -11.21 7.81
C PHE A 26 -0.70 -12.02 9.00
N THR A 27 -0.73 -11.45 10.22
CA THR A 27 -0.36 -12.19 11.44
C THR A 27 -1.42 -13.23 11.83
N GLU A 28 -2.71 -12.96 11.63
CA GLU A 28 -3.79 -13.95 11.76
C GLU A 28 -3.59 -15.15 10.81
N GLU A 29 -3.03 -14.90 9.62
CA GLU A 29 -2.74 -15.90 8.59
C GLU A 29 -1.32 -16.53 8.71
N GLY A 30 -0.64 -16.31 9.85
CA GLY A 30 0.60 -17.00 10.21
C GLY A 30 1.88 -16.25 9.88
N ALA A 31 1.83 -15.07 9.26
CA ALA A 31 3.03 -14.31 8.94
C ALA A 31 3.73 -13.73 10.18
N LYS A 32 5.05 -13.53 10.05
CA LYS A 32 5.82 -12.62 10.91
C LYS A 32 5.85 -11.24 10.24
N VAL A 33 5.56 -10.17 10.99
CA VAL A 33 5.34 -8.83 10.42
C VAL A 33 6.25 -7.79 11.05
N CYS A 34 6.96 -7.02 10.22
CA CYS A 34 7.48 -5.70 10.58
C CYS A 34 6.39 -4.68 10.29
N ALA A 35 5.77 -4.12 11.32
CA ALA A 35 4.80 -3.03 11.22
C ALA A 35 5.54 -1.70 11.30
N ALA A 36 5.75 -1.06 10.15
CA ALA A 36 6.57 0.14 10.04
C ALA A 36 5.72 1.38 9.78
N ASP A 37 6.00 2.46 10.51
CA ASP A 37 5.30 3.74 10.36
C ASP A 37 6.23 4.91 10.69
N LEU A 38 5.90 6.10 10.19
CA LEU A 38 6.58 7.35 10.56
C LEU A 38 6.44 7.65 12.05
N GLN A 39 5.29 7.32 12.63
CA GLN A 39 4.99 7.49 14.04
C GLN A 39 5.10 6.14 14.76
N LEU A 40 6.15 5.97 15.56
CA LEU A 40 6.40 4.70 16.27
C LEU A 40 5.20 4.28 17.15
N ALA A 41 4.60 5.21 17.86
CA ALA A 41 3.51 4.91 18.80
C ALA A 41 2.31 4.22 18.13
N VAL A 42 1.89 4.66 16.93
CA VAL A 42 0.77 4.03 16.21
C VAL A 42 1.13 2.65 15.64
N ALA A 43 2.41 2.45 15.29
CA ALA A 43 2.90 1.11 14.92
C ALA A 43 2.92 0.16 16.14
N GLU A 44 3.30 0.64 17.32
CA GLU A 44 3.25 -0.11 18.57
C GLU A 44 1.82 -0.51 18.95
N GLU A 45 0.84 0.39 18.80
CA GLU A 45 -0.58 0.07 18.99
C GLU A 45 -1.07 -1.02 18.03
N THR A 46 -0.60 -1.00 16.80
CA THR A 46 -0.90 -2.06 15.82
C THR A 46 -0.31 -3.39 16.25
N VAL A 47 0.96 -3.41 16.62
CA VAL A 47 1.66 -4.62 17.10
C VAL A 47 1.02 -5.19 18.37
N ALA A 48 0.59 -4.34 19.30
CA ALA A 48 -0.11 -4.77 20.50
C ALA A 48 -1.46 -5.47 20.21
N SER A 49 -2.02 -5.28 19.01
CA SER A 49 -3.25 -5.94 18.55
C SER A 49 -2.99 -7.22 17.75
N CYS A 50 -1.74 -7.53 17.42
CA CYS A 50 -1.33 -8.77 16.75
C CYS A 50 -1.10 -9.91 17.75
N PRO A 51 -1.13 -11.18 17.33
CA PRO A 51 -0.73 -12.30 18.16
C PRO A 51 0.69 -12.12 18.73
N GLU A 52 0.90 -12.51 19.97
CA GLU A 52 2.18 -12.31 20.66
C GLU A 52 3.36 -12.93 19.88
N GLY A 53 4.43 -12.14 19.72
CA GLY A 53 5.63 -12.57 19.01
C GLY A 53 5.49 -12.71 17.49
N SER A 54 4.33 -12.35 16.91
CA SER A 54 4.11 -12.39 15.45
C SER A 54 4.53 -11.09 14.74
N ALA A 55 4.63 -9.98 15.45
CA ALA A 55 4.98 -8.69 14.87
C ALA A 55 5.96 -7.90 15.74
N PHE A 56 6.62 -6.91 15.14
CA PHE A 56 7.34 -5.84 15.83
C PHE A 56 7.14 -4.51 15.12
N SER A 57 7.23 -3.42 15.86
CA SER A 57 7.12 -2.05 15.36
C SER A 57 8.48 -1.49 14.93
N PHE A 58 8.50 -0.69 13.87
CA PHE A 58 9.69 -0.01 13.41
C PHE A 58 9.34 1.43 13.00
N GLN A 59 10.09 2.41 13.50
CA GLN A 59 9.93 3.79 13.06
C GLN A 59 10.69 4.03 11.75
N VAL A 60 10.00 4.50 10.71
CA VAL A 60 10.62 4.78 9.41
C VAL A 60 9.96 5.95 8.71
N ASP A 61 10.76 6.88 8.23
CA ASP A 61 10.38 7.74 7.12
C ASP A 61 10.78 7.02 5.82
N VAL A 62 9.78 6.62 5.03
CA VAL A 62 10.03 5.90 3.75
C VAL A 62 10.75 6.76 2.71
N ALA A 63 10.76 8.09 2.86
CA ALA A 63 11.53 9.00 2.02
C ALA A 63 13.04 9.04 2.37
N ASN A 64 13.42 8.44 3.53
CA ASN A 64 14.79 8.37 4.01
C ASN A 64 15.41 7.00 3.72
N GLU A 65 16.39 6.97 2.82
CA GLU A 65 17.01 5.73 2.33
C GLU A 65 17.69 4.93 3.46
N GLU A 66 18.40 5.59 4.37
CA GLU A 66 19.12 4.92 5.46
C GLU A 66 18.17 4.23 6.44
N GLN A 67 17.03 4.89 6.76
CA GLN A 67 16.00 4.33 7.62
C GLN A 67 15.31 3.13 6.96
N VAL A 68 15.02 3.20 5.66
CA VAL A 68 14.45 2.07 4.90
C VAL A 68 15.42 0.88 4.88
N ALA A 69 16.71 1.12 4.61
CA ALA A 69 17.72 0.06 4.65
C ALA A 69 17.84 -0.57 6.05
N ALA A 70 17.76 0.25 7.11
CA ALA A 70 17.80 -0.24 8.50
C ALA A 70 16.55 -1.09 8.85
N MET A 71 15.36 -0.69 8.38
CA MET A 71 14.12 -1.44 8.55
C MET A 71 14.21 -2.84 7.93
N MET A 72 14.68 -2.92 6.68
CA MET A 72 14.80 -4.21 5.99
C MET A 72 15.79 -5.13 6.72
N ARG A 73 16.96 -4.60 7.11
CA ARG A 73 17.96 -5.34 7.87
C ARG A 73 17.39 -5.83 9.22
N ALA A 74 16.77 -4.94 9.99
CA ALA A 74 16.19 -5.30 11.29
C ALA A 74 15.12 -6.39 11.16
N THR A 75 14.34 -6.39 10.07
CA THR A 75 13.35 -7.43 9.79
C THR A 75 14.02 -8.77 9.50
N ALA A 76 15.03 -8.77 8.62
CA ALA A 76 15.77 -9.97 8.26
C ALA A 76 16.52 -10.56 9.45
N ASP A 77 17.18 -9.72 10.27
CA ASP A 77 17.89 -10.13 11.47
C ASP A 77 16.94 -10.77 12.51
N ARG A 78 15.73 -10.24 12.64
CA ARG A 78 14.76 -10.71 13.63
C ARG A 78 14.04 -12.00 13.21
N PHE A 79 13.69 -12.14 11.95
CA PHE A 79 12.82 -13.22 11.45
C PHE A 79 13.50 -14.16 10.44
N GLY A 80 14.77 -13.91 10.10
CA GLY A 80 15.55 -14.79 9.23
C GLY A 80 15.36 -14.54 7.74
N GLY A 81 14.77 -13.41 7.33
CA GLY A 81 14.58 -13.04 5.92
C GLY A 81 13.33 -12.20 5.69
N ILE A 82 13.01 -11.96 4.43
CA ILE A 82 11.80 -11.24 4.00
C ILE A 82 11.21 -12.00 2.81
N ASP A 83 9.90 -12.25 2.83
CA ASP A 83 9.16 -12.93 1.77
C ASP A 83 8.15 -12.01 1.09
N VAL A 84 7.65 -10.98 1.80
CA VAL A 84 6.60 -10.07 1.32
C VAL A 84 6.95 -8.62 1.64
N LEU A 85 6.85 -7.76 0.62
CA LEU A 85 6.87 -6.30 0.78
C LEU A 85 5.46 -5.75 0.49
N TYR A 86 4.83 -5.17 1.49
CA TYR A 86 3.58 -4.43 1.33
C TYR A 86 3.86 -2.93 1.47
N ASN A 87 4.17 -2.29 0.34
CA ASN A 87 4.51 -0.88 0.24
C ASN A 87 3.22 -0.05 0.21
N ASN A 88 2.70 0.24 1.41
CA ASN A 88 1.40 0.86 1.61
C ASN A 88 1.51 2.33 2.05
N ALA A 89 2.61 2.75 2.66
CA ALA A 89 2.79 4.15 3.08
C ALA A 89 2.53 5.13 1.94
N GLY A 90 1.75 6.16 2.22
CA GLY A 90 1.40 7.20 1.24
C GLY A 90 0.61 8.33 1.86
N ILE A 91 0.70 9.50 1.24
CA ILE A 91 0.00 10.72 1.64
C ILE A 91 -0.80 11.31 0.49
N SER A 92 -1.85 12.05 0.83
CA SER A 92 -2.64 12.89 -0.07
C SER A 92 -3.03 14.14 0.73
N PRO A 93 -2.15 15.14 0.79
CA PRO A 93 -2.37 16.34 1.59
C PRO A 93 -3.34 17.32 0.92
N ASP A 94 -3.97 18.19 1.71
CA ASP A 94 -5.00 19.13 1.25
C ASP A 94 -4.45 20.23 0.31
N ASP A 95 -3.15 20.51 0.36
CA ASP A 95 -2.46 21.45 -0.51
C ASP A 95 -2.01 20.85 -1.86
N ASP A 96 -2.32 19.58 -2.13
CA ASP A 96 -2.25 18.96 -3.45
C ASP A 96 -3.58 19.17 -4.19
N ALA A 97 -3.60 20.11 -5.09
CA ALA A 97 -4.81 20.60 -5.76
C ALA A 97 -4.66 20.54 -7.30
N SER A 98 -5.09 21.58 -8.01
CA SER A 98 -4.91 21.69 -9.47
C SER A 98 -3.43 21.93 -9.83
N VAL A 99 -3.06 21.68 -11.08
CA VAL A 99 -1.71 21.97 -11.57
C VAL A 99 -1.30 23.43 -11.46
N LEU A 100 -2.28 24.33 -11.35
CA LEU A 100 -2.03 25.77 -11.21
C LEU A 100 -1.84 26.19 -9.75
N ASP A 101 -2.40 25.44 -8.81
CA ASP A 101 -2.47 25.80 -7.39
C ASP A 101 -1.53 24.97 -6.51
N THR A 102 -1.11 23.78 -6.96
CA THR A 102 -0.16 22.93 -6.24
C THR A 102 1.24 23.53 -6.28
N SER A 103 1.81 23.81 -5.11
CA SER A 103 3.20 24.29 -5.02
C SER A 103 4.19 23.17 -5.35
N VAL A 104 5.43 23.56 -5.72
CA VAL A 104 6.51 22.59 -5.96
C VAL A 104 6.83 21.82 -4.68
N GLU A 105 6.79 22.48 -3.54
CA GLU A 105 7.03 21.86 -2.23
C GLU A 105 5.97 20.79 -1.88
N ALA A 106 4.70 21.06 -2.17
CA ALA A 106 3.62 20.07 -2.01
C ALA A 106 3.78 18.89 -2.98
N TRP A 107 4.14 19.20 -4.23
CA TRP A 107 4.47 18.18 -5.23
C TRP A 107 5.61 17.29 -4.77
N ASP A 108 6.75 17.87 -4.40
CA ASP A 108 7.96 17.13 -4.00
C ASP A 108 7.68 16.24 -2.78
N ARG A 109 6.99 16.77 -1.76
CA ARG A 109 6.63 16.01 -0.56
C ARG A 109 5.80 14.75 -0.90
N VAL A 110 4.84 14.86 -1.80
CA VAL A 110 4.01 13.72 -2.24
C VAL A 110 4.85 12.72 -3.03
N GLN A 111 5.71 13.19 -3.95
CA GLN A 111 6.59 12.33 -4.72
C GLN A 111 7.63 11.62 -3.84
N ASP A 112 8.18 12.31 -2.85
CA ASP A 112 9.15 11.74 -1.92
C ASP A 112 8.55 10.56 -1.13
N VAL A 113 7.34 10.71 -0.62
CA VAL A 113 6.69 9.63 0.13
C VAL A 113 6.13 8.55 -0.80
N ASN A 114 5.29 8.93 -1.77
CA ASN A 114 4.49 7.97 -2.53
C ASN A 114 5.27 7.27 -3.65
N THR A 115 6.23 7.94 -4.27
CA THR A 115 7.00 7.40 -5.40
C THR A 115 8.37 6.92 -4.96
N LYS A 116 9.19 7.83 -4.41
CA LYS A 116 10.55 7.52 -3.94
C LYS A 116 10.53 6.53 -2.78
N GLY A 117 9.57 6.66 -1.84
CA GLY A 117 9.43 5.71 -0.72
C GLY A 117 9.20 4.28 -1.20
N VAL A 118 8.31 4.07 -2.18
CA VAL A 118 8.09 2.74 -2.80
C VAL A 118 9.35 2.25 -3.51
N PHE A 119 10.04 3.13 -4.25
CA PHE A 119 11.31 2.79 -4.89
C PHE A 119 12.36 2.34 -3.88
N LEU A 120 12.54 3.07 -2.77
CA LEU A 120 13.51 2.74 -1.73
C LEU A 120 13.18 1.42 -1.03
N CYS A 121 11.90 1.18 -0.74
CA CYS A 121 11.45 -0.09 -0.17
C CYS A 121 11.73 -1.28 -1.12
N CYS A 122 11.49 -1.11 -2.40
CA CYS A 122 11.84 -2.13 -3.40
C CYS A 122 13.36 -2.30 -3.52
N LYS A 123 14.13 -1.20 -3.59
CA LYS A 123 15.60 -1.22 -3.72
C LYS A 123 16.27 -2.01 -2.59
N HIS A 124 15.84 -1.78 -1.35
CA HIS A 124 16.44 -2.39 -0.17
C HIS A 124 15.77 -3.68 0.29
N GLY A 125 14.55 -3.95 -0.14
CA GLY A 125 13.83 -5.16 0.21
C GLY A 125 14.02 -6.32 -0.78
N ILE A 126 14.06 -6.04 -2.08
CA ILE A 126 14.23 -7.07 -3.13
C ILE A 126 15.46 -7.95 -2.91
N PRO A 127 16.64 -7.46 -2.48
CA PRO A 127 17.78 -8.32 -2.19
C PRO A 127 17.46 -9.45 -1.20
N TYR A 128 16.69 -9.18 -0.16
CA TYR A 128 16.27 -10.20 0.82
C TYR A 128 15.29 -11.22 0.23
N LEU A 129 14.40 -10.78 -0.69
CA LEU A 129 13.53 -11.71 -1.43
C LEU A 129 14.35 -12.64 -2.32
N LEU A 130 15.41 -12.12 -2.98
CA LEU A 130 16.34 -12.93 -3.77
C LEU A 130 17.08 -13.96 -2.91
N GLU A 131 17.54 -13.59 -1.72
CA GLU A 131 18.17 -14.50 -0.76
C GLU A 131 17.21 -15.62 -0.28
N ARG A 132 15.90 -15.34 -0.27
CA ARG A 132 14.83 -16.32 0.04
C ARG A 132 14.45 -17.20 -1.15
N GLY A 133 14.97 -16.90 -2.35
CA GLY A 133 14.66 -17.63 -3.59
C GLY A 133 13.35 -17.19 -4.25
N GLY A 134 12.85 -16.01 -3.93
CA GLY A 134 11.63 -15.43 -4.48
C GLY A 134 10.77 -14.73 -3.44
N GLY A 135 9.61 -14.21 -3.84
CA GLY A 135 8.70 -13.54 -2.93
C GLY A 135 7.64 -12.70 -3.63
N SER A 136 6.94 -11.88 -2.86
CA SER A 136 5.88 -11.01 -3.36
C SER A 136 6.07 -9.55 -2.96
N VAL A 137 6.05 -8.66 -3.94
CA VAL A 137 6.00 -7.20 -3.74
C VAL A 137 4.63 -6.69 -4.13
N ILE A 138 3.97 -6.02 -3.22
CA ILE A 138 2.66 -5.42 -3.40
C ILE A 138 2.80 -3.92 -3.20
N ASN A 139 2.74 -3.16 -4.27
CA ASN A 139 2.83 -1.71 -4.25
C ASN A 139 1.42 -1.12 -4.27
N VAL A 140 1.06 -0.34 -3.25
CA VAL A 140 -0.26 0.29 -3.19
C VAL A 140 -0.28 1.52 -4.10
N ALA A 141 -0.87 1.33 -5.29
CA ALA A 141 -1.22 2.40 -6.21
C ALA A 141 -2.60 2.99 -5.81
N SER A 142 -3.47 3.19 -6.76
CA SER A 142 -4.84 3.68 -6.56
C SER A 142 -5.62 3.55 -7.87
N PHE A 143 -6.95 3.59 -7.81
CA PHE A 143 -7.79 3.76 -9.00
C PHE A 143 -7.45 5.05 -9.78
N VAL A 144 -6.98 6.11 -9.12
CA VAL A 144 -6.57 7.37 -9.79
C VAL A 144 -5.27 7.23 -10.60
N ALA A 145 -4.57 6.10 -10.52
CA ALA A 145 -3.50 5.77 -11.47
C ALA A 145 -4.05 5.41 -12.86
N ILE A 146 -5.37 5.19 -12.99
CA ILE A 146 -6.06 4.72 -14.20
C ILE A 146 -7.08 5.75 -14.68
N LEU A 147 -7.78 6.38 -13.71
CA LEU A 147 -8.77 7.43 -13.97
C LEU A 147 -8.28 8.78 -13.43
N GLY A 148 -8.79 9.88 -13.97
CA GLY A 148 -8.65 11.18 -13.33
C GLY A 148 -9.45 11.25 -12.02
N ALA A 149 -8.95 11.99 -11.05
CA ALA A 149 -9.66 12.23 -9.81
C ALA A 149 -10.79 13.26 -10.00
N ALA A 150 -11.91 13.05 -9.29
CA ALA A 150 -13.03 14.00 -9.29
C ALA A 150 -12.68 15.32 -8.57
N THR A 151 -11.78 15.27 -7.60
CA THR A 151 -11.16 16.44 -6.94
C THR A 151 -9.71 16.50 -7.39
N SER A 152 -9.25 17.68 -7.80
CA SER A 152 -7.86 17.84 -8.24
C SER A 152 -6.86 17.45 -7.15
N GLN A 153 -5.91 16.62 -7.51
CA GLN A 153 -4.81 16.11 -6.67
C GLN A 153 -3.68 15.65 -7.59
N ILE A 154 -3.06 16.64 -8.25
CA ILE A 154 -2.15 16.36 -9.38
C ILE A 154 -0.93 15.53 -8.99
N SER A 155 -0.30 15.85 -7.84
CA SER A 155 0.88 15.14 -7.38
C SER A 155 0.54 13.72 -6.94
N TYR A 156 -0.54 13.53 -6.19
CA TYR A 156 -1.01 12.21 -5.77
C TYR A 156 -1.31 11.31 -7.00
N SER A 157 -2.09 11.82 -7.95
CA SER A 157 -2.43 11.06 -9.16
C SER A 157 -1.19 10.67 -9.96
N ALA A 158 -0.25 11.61 -10.13
CA ALA A 158 1.04 11.35 -10.79
C ALA A 158 1.86 10.29 -10.04
N SER A 159 1.94 10.40 -8.70
CA SER A 159 2.67 9.44 -7.86
C SER A 159 2.11 8.02 -7.97
N LYS A 160 0.78 7.88 -7.99
CA LYS A 160 0.13 6.55 -8.11
C LYS A 160 0.28 5.96 -9.51
N GLY A 161 0.31 6.81 -10.55
CA GLY A 161 0.70 6.41 -11.91
C GLY A 161 2.15 5.91 -11.99
N ALA A 162 3.07 6.60 -11.32
CA ALA A 162 4.48 6.19 -11.23
C ALA A 162 4.63 4.82 -10.53
N VAL A 163 3.93 4.59 -9.41
CA VAL A 163 3.93 3.30 -8.70
C VAL A 163 3.41 2.18 -9.60
N LEU A 164 2.32 2.43 -10.36
CA LEU A 164 1.78 1.46 -11.29
C LEU A 164 2.79 1.07 -12.39
N SER A 165 3.48 2.05 -12.97
CA SER A 165 4.50 1.83 -14.01
C SER A 165 5.73 1.10 -13.44
N MET A 166 6.23 1.53 -12.28
CA MET A 166 7.36 0.90 -11.58
C MET A 166 7.07 -0.56 -11.23
N SER A 167 5.84 -0.88 -10.82
CA SER A 167 5.46 -2.25 -10.50
C SER A 167 5.56 -3.19 -11.71
N ARG A 168 5.18 -2.71 -12.90
CA ARG A 168 5.32 -3.49 -14.16
C ARG A 168 6.78 -3.70 -14.54
N GLU A 169 7.61 -2.67 -14.42
CA GLU A 169 9.05 -2.76 -14.70
C GLU A 169 9.72 -3.80 -13.81
N LEU A 170 9.51 -3.69 -12.49
CA LEU A 170 10.08 -4.64 -11.52
C LEU A 170 9.54 -6.07 -11.71
N ALA A 171 8.27 -6.21 -12.07
CA ALA A 171 7.65 -7.51 -12.33
C ALA A 171 8.35 -8.26 -13.47
N VAL A 172 8.69 -7.56 -14.56
CA VAL A 172 9.40 -8.14 -15.70
C VAL A 172 10.86 -8.41 -15.35
N GLN A 173 11.50 -7.46 -14.64
CA GLN A 173 12.92 -7.55 -14.28
C GLN A 173 13.21 -8.78 -13.41
N PHE A 174 12.38 -9.07 -12.41
CA PHE A 174 12.63 -10.11 -11.39
C PHE A 174 11.77 -11.37 -11.54
N ALA A 175 11.04 -11.52 -12.66
CA ALA A 175 10.15 -12.67 -12.87
C ALA A 175 10.88 -14.04 -12.83
N ARG A 176 12.09 -14.09 -13.40
CA ARG A 176 12.89 -15.34 -13.48
C ARG A 176 13.53 -15.72 -12.16
N GLU A 177 13.65 -14.77 -11.25
CA GLU A 177 14.15 -14.94 -9.88
C GLU A 177 13.03 -15.32 -8.89
N GLY A 178 11.81 -15.57 -9.40
CA GLY A 178 10.69 -16.00 -8.57
C GLY A 178 10.02 -14.87 -7.77
N ILE A 179 10.33 -13.60 -8.07
CA ILE A 179 9.70 -12.46 -7.43
C ILE A 179 8.53 -11.96 -8.28
N ARG A 180 7.36 -11.87 -7.65
CA ARG A 180 6.16 -11.27 -8.23
C ARG A 180 6.01 -9.85 -7.73
N VAL A 181 5.73 -8.92 -8.62
CA VAL A 181 5.47 -7.52 -8.27
C VAL A 181 4.15 -7.09 -8.86
N ASN A 182 3.22 -6.66 -8.02
CA ASN A 182 1.88 -6.26 -8.44
C ASN A 182 1.50 -4.88 -7.86
N ALA A 183 0.77 -4.10 -8.65
CA ALA A 183 0.18 -2.85 -8.18
C ALA A 183 -1.24 -3.14 -7.68
N LEU A 184 -1.46 -3.02 -6.38
CA LEU A 184 -2.79 -3.02 -5.78
C LEU A 184 -3.40 -1.63 -5.98
N CYS A 185 -4.57 -1.58 -6.62
CA CYS A 185 -5.29 -0.34 -6.95
C CYS A 185 -6.63 -0.29 -6.20
N PRO A 186 -6.65 0.21 -4.97
CA PRO A 186 -7.90 0.39 -4.22
C PRO A 186 -8.81 1.43 -4.86
N GLY A 187 -10.13 1.21 -4.74
CA GLY A 187 -11.13 2.25 -4.86
C GLY A 187 -11.19 3.12 -3.59
N PRO A 188 -12.28 3.88 -3.40
CA PRO A 188 -12.50 4.67 -2.18
C PRO A 188 -12.68 3.76 -0.96
N VAL A 189 -11.78 3.92 0.03
CA VAL A 189 -11.72 3.08 1.25
C VAL A 189 -11.98 3.94 2.48
N GLU A 190 -12.77 3.45 3.41
CA GLU A 190 -13.03 4.07 4.70
C GLU A 190 -11.77 4.08 5.58
N THR A 191 -10.91 5.07 5.35
CA THR A 191 -9.65 5.27 6.06
C THR A 191 -9.54 6.70 6.54
N PRO A 192 -8.74 6.99 7.58
CA PRO A 192 -8.51 8.37 8.01
C PRO A 192 -8.06 9.29 6.88
N LEU A 193 -7.21 8.80 5.97
CA LEU A 193 -6.74 9.56 4.80
C LEU A 193 -7.90 10.04 3.92
N LEU A 194 -8.86 9.16 3.60
CA LEU A 194 -9.98 9.53 2.75
C LEU A 194 -11.02 10.39 3.49
N LEU A 195 -11.29 10.06 4.76
CA LEU A 195 -12.27 10.79 5.56
C LEU A 195 -11.83 12.25 5.78
N ASN A 196 -10.52 12.49 5.94
CA ASN A 196 -9.98 13.85 6.04
C ASN A 196 -10.22 14.67 4.75
N ILE A 197 -10.14 14.05 3.56
CA ILE A 197 -10.42 14.73 2.28
C ILE A 197 -11.88 15.19 2.17
N PHE A 198 -12.81 14.47 2.80
CA PHE A 198 -14.23 14.87 2.78
C PHE A 198 -14.56 15.91 3.85
N GLY A 199 -13.74 16.03 4.89
CA GLY A 199 -13.98 16.90 6.02
C GLY A 199 -15.36 16.66 6.65
N ASP A 200 -15.96 17.74 7.20
CA ASP A 200 -17.28 17.70 7.83
C ASP A 200 -18.44 17.98 6.84
N ASP A 201 -18.22 17.85 5.51
CA ASP A 201 -19.24 18.06 4.48
C ASP A 201 -19.90 16.72 4.04
N PRO A 202 -21.05 16.33 4.61
CA PRO A 202 -21.76 15.12 4.19
C PRO A 202 -22.19 15.15 2.72
N ALA A 203 -22.40 16.35 2.14
CA ALA A 203 -22.76 16.49 0.74
C ALA A 203 -21.58 16.16 -0.20
N ALA A 204 -20.34 16.35 0.26
CA ALA A 204 -19.16 15.98 -0.50
C ALA A 204 -19.06 14.45 -0.70
N LEU A 205 -19.39 13.69 0.34
CA LEU A 205 -19.46 12.23 0.27
C LEU A 205 -20.60 11.77 -0.65
N GLU A 206 -21.80 12.33 -0.48
CA GLU A 206 -22.98 11.96 -1.26
C GLU A 206 -22.80 12.24 -2.75
N ARG A 207 -22.24 13.41 -3.13
CA ARG A 207 -21.91 13.72 -4.54
C ARG A 207 -21.01 12.69 -5.21
N ARG A 208 -20.19 11.96 -4.44
CA ARG A 208 -19.30 10.91 -4.97
C ARG A 208 -19.93 9.53 -4.93
N ARG A 209 -20.80 9.28 -3.95
CA ARG A 209 -21.45 7.98 -3.75
C ARG A 209 -22.24 7.51 -4.97
N ILE A 210 -22.85 8.43 -5.71
CA ILE A 210 -23.59 8.12 -6.95
C ILE A 210 -22.71 7.51 -8.04
N HIS A 211 -21.39 7.72 -7.98
CA HIS A 211 -20.44 7.16 -8.94
C HIS A 211 -19.86 5.81 -8.51
N TRP A 212 -20.16 5.35 -7.30
CA TRP A 212 -19.68 4.06 -6.80
C TRP A 212 -20.71 2.96 -7.08
N PRO A 213 -20.40 1.97 -7.94
CA PRO A 213 -21.38 0.93 -8.28
C PRO A 213 -21.89 0.17 -7.05
N THR A 214 -21.05 0.03 -6.01
CA THR A 214 -21.44 -0.62 -4.74
C THR A 214 -22.24 0.29 -3.82
N GLY A 215 -22.36 1.58 -4.11
CA GLY A 215 -23.07 2.58 -3.30
C GLY A 215 -22.43 2.91 -1.94
N ARG A 216 -21.21 2.42 -1.67
CA ARG A 216 -20.52 2.59 -0.39
C ARG A 216 -19.00 2.63 -0.53
N LEU A 217 -18.31 3.13 0.47
CA LEU A 217 -16.89 2.95 0.66
C LEU A 217 -16.54 1.47 0.90
N ALA A 218 -15.36 1.06 0.48
CA ALA A 218 -14.81 -0.22 0.88
C ALA A 218 -14.33 -0.15 2.34
N ARG A 219 -14.43 -1.27 3.05
CA ARG A 219 -13.75 -1.43 4.34
C ARG A 219 -12.28 -1.77 4.10
N PRO A 220 -11.34 -1.36 4.96
CA PRO A 220 -9.92 -1.71 4.82
C PRO A 220 -9.69 -3.21 4.61
N ARG A 221 -10.40 -4.08 5.35
CA ARG A 221 -10.33 -5.54 5.23
C ARG A 221 -10.64 -6.04 3.81
N GLU A 222 -11.56 -5.42 3.09
CA GLU A 222 -11.93 -5.84 1.73
C GLU A 222 -10.76 -5.62 0.75
N ILE A 223 -10.01 -4.54 0.91
CA ILE A 223 -8.80 -4.26 0.12
C ILE A 223 -7.67 -5.21 0.54
N VAL A 224 -7.49 -5.39 1.84
CA VAL A 224 -6.40 -6.19 2.40
C VAL A 224 -6.58 -7.68 2.09
N ASN A 225 -7.80 -8.18 1.89
CA ASN A 225 -8.02 -9.53 1.36
C ASN A 225 -7.39 -9.71 -0.04
N GLY A 226 -7.42 -8.66 -0.88
CA GLY A 226 -6.69 -8.64 -2.15
C GLY A 226 -5.18 -8.65 -1.96
N ALA A 227 -4.68 -7.88 -0.98
CA ALA A 227 -3.26 -7.90 -0.62
C ALA A 227 -2.83 -9.28 -0.09
N LEU A 228 -3.64 -9.92 0.75
CA LEU A 228 -3.40 -11.27 1.27
C LEU A 228 -3.31 -12.30 0.12
N PHE A 229 -4.23 -12.24 -0.85
CA PHE A 229 -4.15 -13.08 -2.05
C PHE A 229 -2.83 -12.86 -2.79
N LEU A 230 -2.44 -11.61 -3.04
CA LEU A 230 -1.19 -11.28 -3.73
C LEU A 230 0.06 -11.68 -2.92
N ALA A 231 0.01 -11.64 -1.59
CA ALA A 231 1.09 -12.07 -0.71
C ALA A 231 1.27 -13.59 -0.68
N SER A 232 0.19 -14.34 -0.84
CA SER A 232 0.16 -15.80 -0.74
C SER A 232 0.61 -16.51 -2.02
N ASP A 233 0.90 -17.81 -1.91
CA ASP A 233 1.28 -18.65 -3.03
C ASP A 233 0.12 -18.93 -4.00
N GLU A 234 -1.14 -18.62 -3.60
CA GLU A 234 -2.32 -18.70 -4.46
C GLU A 234 -2.21 -17.79 -5.70
N SER A 235 -1.45 -16.70 -5.59
CA SER A 235 -1.19 -15.76 -6.68
C SER A 235 0.12 -16.05 -7.44
N SER A 236 0.62 -17.28 -7.41
CA SER A 236 1.92 -17.68 -8.00
C SER A 236 2.09 -17.34 -9.48
N TYR A 237 1.00 -17.15 -10.22
CA TYR A 237 1.03 -16.76 -11.65
C TYR A 237 0.51 -15.32 -11.90
N VAL A 238 0.34 -14.52 -10.83
CA VAL A 238 -0.09 -13.12 -10.92
C VAL A 238 1.14 -12.21 -10.77
N ASN A 239 1.60 -11.64 -11.88
CA ASN A 239 2.78 -10.78 -11.91
C ASN A 239 2.56 -9.60 -12.87
N GLY A 240 2.97 -8.39 -12.49
CA GLY A 240 2.81 -7.17 -13.27
C GLY A 240 1.36 -6.68 -13.37
N ALA A 241 0.46 -7.20 -12.55
CA ALA A 241 -0.95 -6.90 -12.62
C ALA A 241 -1.28 -5.49 -12.09
N THR A 242 -2.24 -4.85 -12.75
CA THR A 242 -3.03 -3.76 -12.19
C THR A 242 -4.19 -4.39 -11.45
N PHE A 243 -3.99 -4.68 -10.16
CA PHE A 243 -4.94 -5.45 -9.37
C PHE A 243 -5.97 -4.52 -8.71
N LEU A 244 -7.12 -4.39 -9.38
CA LEU A 244 -8.20 -3.53 -8.94
C LEU A 244 -9.02 -4.17 -7.83
N VAL A 245 -9.23 -3.42 -6.73
CA VAL A 245 -10.17 -3.72 -5.65
C VAL A 245 -10.95 -2.43 -5.38
N ASP A 246 -11.86 -2.09 -6.28
CA ASP A 246 -12.46 -0.75 -6.38
C ASP A 246 -13.99 -0.73 -6.41
N GLY A 247 -14.62 -1.87 -6.17
CA GLY A 247 -16.08 -1.99 -6.20
C GLY A 247 -16.70 -1.76 -7.59
N GLY A 248 -15.90 -1.90 -8.65
CA GLY A 248 -16.34 -1.69 -10.04
C GLY A 248 -16.26 -0.23 -10.51
N LEU A 249 -15.66 0.67 -9.71
CA LEU A 249 -15.57 2.10 -10.05
C LEU A 249 -14.92 2.35 -11.42
N THR A 250 -13.83 1.65 -11.73
CA THR A 250 -13.12 1.80 -13.00
C THR A 250 -13.77 1.02 -14.16
N ALA A 251 -14.73 0.16 -13.89
CA ALA A 251 -15.39 -0.70 -14.88
C ALA A 251 -16.75 -0.16 -15.35
N ALA A 252 -17.36 0.77 -14.62
CA ALA A 252 -18.73 1.17 -14.83
C ALA A 252 -18.86 2.63 -15.31
N TYR A 253 -19.77 2.84 -16.24
CA TYR A 253 -20.39 4.14 -16.46
C TYR A 253 -21.67 4.20 -15.61
N VAL A 254 -21.66 5.06 -14.59
CA VAL A 254 -22.76 5.16 -13.62
C VAL A 254 -23.49 6.48 -13.82
N THR A 255 -24.81 6.40 -13.91
CA THR A 255 -25.71 7.57 -13.91
C THR A 255 -26.55 7.55 -12.65
N PRO A 256 -26.96 8.71 -12.11
CA PRO A 256 -27.96 8.78 -11.05
C PRO A 256 -29.27 8.14 -11.56
N GLU A 257 -29.93 7.35 -10.70
CA GLU A 257 -31.29 6.86 -10.92
C GLU A 257 -32.33 7.96 -10.77
#